data_9bede9fbde4c2f6de3ea0169ecb3b26c
#
_entry.id   9bede9fbde4c2f6de3ea0169ecb3b26c
#
_cell.length_a   1.000
_cell.length_b   1.000
_cell.length_c   1.000
_cell.angle_alpha   90.00
_cell.angle_beta   90.00
_cell.angle_gamma   90.00
#
_symmetry.space_group_name_H-M   'P 1'
#
loop_
_entity.id
_entity.type
_entity.pdbx_description
1 polymer ?
#
loop_
_entity_poly.entity_id
_entity_poly.type
_entity_poly.pdbx_seq_one_letter_code
_entity_poly.pdbx_strand_id
1 'polypeptide(L)'
;EAYRARLAVTGENSAQFYARADNLSHWLGMIEKRLGSLSQRLSASVGQRRLNTDLAGDTAAAQSTSGPEEIVVRTPWREIDDIFHESRGAAWALTQFLKAAEVDFSDVLAKKNATVSLRQIIRELESAQATVWSPVILNGSGFGLWANHSLVMASYISRANAALID
;
A
#
# COMPACT_ATOMS: atom_id res chain seq x y z
N GLU A 1 -17.58 21.57 -3.25
CA GLU A 1 -18.75 20.95 -3.93
C GLU A 1 -19.05 21.61 -5.28
N ALA A 2 -19.09 22.94 -5.41
CA ALA A 2 -19.39 23.63 -6.66
C ALA A 2 -18.47 23.27 -7.84
N TYR A 3 -17.18 23.03 -7.60
CA TYR A 3 -16.23 22.60 -8.62
C TYR A 3 -16.52 21.18 -9.11
N ARG A 4 -16.83 20.25 -8.19
CA ARG A 4 -17.21 18.85 -8.53
C ARG A 4 -18.48 18.81 -9.38
N ALA A 5 -19.47 19.63 -9.04
CA ALA A 5 -20.70 19.72 -9.81
C ALA A 5 -20.42 20.19 -11.25
N ARG A 6 -19.49 21.15 -11.43
CA ARG A 6 -19.12 21.65 -12.78
C ARG A 6 -18.30 20.66 -13.60
N LEU A 7 -17.54 19.74 -12.95
CA LEU A 7 -16.84 18.67 -13.66
C LEU A 7 -17.80 17.64 -14.25
N ALA A 8 -18.99 17.49 -13.67
CA ALA A 8 -20.01 16.55 -14.15
C ALA A 8 -20.89 17.13 -15.29
N VAL A 9 -20.77 18.44 -15.59
CA VAL A 9 -21.58 19.13 -16.61
C VAL A 9 -20.76 19.26 -17.89
N THR A 10 -21.39 18.98 -19.04
CA THR A 10 -20.83 19.23 -20.38
C THR A 10 -21.32 20.58 -20.91
N GLY A 11 -20.44 21.38 -21.53
CA GLY A 11 -20.78 22.67 -22.14
C GLY A 11 -19.94 23.85 -21.60
N GLU A 12 -20.37 25.08 -21.89
CA GLU A 12 -19.62 26.31 -21.60
C GLU A 12 -19.34 26.53 -20.09
N ASN A 13 -20.18 25.99 -19.21
CA ASN A 13 -20.03 26.08 -17.76
C ASN A 13 -19.29 24.90 -17.13
N SER A 14 -18.72 23.97 -17.95
CA SER A 14 -17.95 22.86 -17.44
C SER A 14 -16.63 23.30 -16.83
N ALA A 15 -16.26 22.75 -15.69
CA ALA A 15 -14.90 22.90 -15.16
C ALA A 15 -13.96 21.97 -15.93
N GLN A 16 -12.79 22.48 -16.29
CA GLN A 16 -11.75 21.65 -16.90
C GLN A 16 -10.90 20.99 -15.82
N PHE A 17 -10.59 19.70 -16.03
CA PHE A 17 -9.59 19.02 -15.24
C PHE A 17 -8.19 19.27 -15.85
N TYR A 18 -7.32 19.85 -15.04
CA TYR A 18 -5.93 20.06 -15.43
C TYR A 18 -5.06 19.03 -14.73
N ALA A 19 -4.47 18.11 -15.50
CA ALA A 19 -3.51 17.14 -15.00
C ALA A 19 -2.20 17.85 -14.62
N ARG A 20 -1.90 17.93 -13.33
CA ARG A 20 -0.68 18.54 -12.79
C ARG A 20 0.23 17.49 -12.17
N ALA A 21 1.51 17.53 -12.53
CA ALA A 21 2.50 16.57 -12.05
C ALA A 21 2.68 16.60 -10.53
N ASP A 22 2.60 17.78 -9.91
CA ASP A 22 2.71 17.96 -8.46
C ASP A 22 1.55 17.28 -7.70
N ASN A 23 0.33 17.41 -8.22
CA ASN A 23 -0.84 16.75 -7.62
C ASN A 23 -0.73 15.22 -7.73
N LEU A 24 -0.30 14.71 -8.89
CA LEU A 24 -0.07 13.28 -9.09
C LEU A 24 1.02 12.77 -8.12
N SER A 25 2.16 13.45 -8.05
CA SER A 25 3.27 13.08 -7.16
C SER A 25 2.84 13.06 -5.68
N HIS A 26 2.11 14.10 -5.24
CA HIS A 26 1.59 14.14 -3.87
C HIS A 26 0.65 12.97 -3.57
N TRP A 27 -0.26 12.67 -4.49
CA TRP A 27 -1.18 11.56 -4.34
C TRP A 27 -0.46 10.20 -4.34
N LEU A 28 0.53 9.98 -5.22
CA LEU A 28 1.35 8.77 -5.23
C LEU A 28 2.14 8.61 -3.93
N GLY A 29 2.65 9.69 -3.34
CA GLY A 29 3.29 9.64 -2.03
C GLY A 29 2.34 9.24 -0.87
N MET A 30 1.04 9.55 -0.97
CA MET A 30 0.06 9.02 -0.01
C MET A 30 -0.19 7.53 -0.21
N ILE A 31 -0.22 7.06 -1.47
CA ILE A 31 -0.36 5.64 -1.81
C ILE A 31 0.84 4.85 -1.27
N GLU A 32 2.06 5.35 -1.48
CA GLU A 32 3.30 4.75 -0.97
C GLU A 32 3.21 4.48 0.53
N LYS A 33 2.85 5.49 1.32
CA LYS A 33 2.68 5.35 2.77
C LYS A 33 1.62 4.30 3.13
N ARG A 34 0.50 4.27 2.38
CA ARG A 34 -0.57 3.30 2.61
C ARG A 34 -0.12 1.88 2.29
N LEU A 35 0.53 1.65 1.14
CA LEU A 35 1.04 0.35 0.75
C LEU A 35 2.14 -0.13 1.71
N GLY A 36 3.04 0.75 2.14
CA GLY A 36 4.06 0.44 3.14
C GLY A 36 3.45 -0.04 4.45
N SER A 37 2.43 0.67 4.97
CA SER A 37 1.70 0.27 6.18
C SER A 37 1.02 -1.10 6.02
N LEU A 38 0.31 -1.34 4.91
CA LEU A 38 -0.36 -2.61 4.65
C LEU A 38 0.63 -3.77 4.55
N SER A 39 1.75 -3.58 3.84
CA SER A 39 2.81 -4.59 3.71
C SER A 39 3.40 -4.97 5.08
N GLN A 40 3.66 -3.99 5.94
CA GLN A 40 4.17 -4.23 7.29
C GLN A 40 3.18 -5.02 8.15
N ARG A 41 1.90 -4.63 8.14
CA ARG A 41 0.84 -5.31 8.91
C ARG A 41 0.63 -6.74 8.45
N LEU A 42 0.64 -7.00 7.15
CA LEU A 42 0.56 -8.36 6.58
C LEU A 42 1.77 -9.21 6.97
N SER A 43 2.97 -8.65 6.90
CA SER A 43 4.21 -9.34 7.26
C SER A 43 4.28 -9.66 8.77
N ALA A 44 3.61 -8.87 9.61
CA ALA A 44 3.51 -9.11 11.04
C ALA A 44 2.69 -10.38 11.39
N SER A 45 2.02 -11.01 10.43
CA SER A 45 1.29 -12.28 10.61
C SER A 45 2.19 -13.41 11.15
N VAL A 46 3.47 -13.45 10.75
CA VAL A 46 4.47 -14.42 11.21
C VAL A 46 5.32 -13.92 12.37
N GLY A 47 5.16 -12.65 12.75
CA GLY A 47 5.99 -11.95 13.72
C GLY A 47 7.21 -11.31 13.06
N GLN A 48 7.39 -10.03 13.30
CA GLN A 48 8.53 -9.25 12.86
C GLN A 48 9.38 -8.83 14.05
N ARG A 49 10.65 -9.16 14.02
CA ARG A 49 11.63 -8.59 14.96
C ARG A 49 12.04 -7.22 14.46
N ARG A 50 11.97 -6.24 15.33
CA ARG A 50 12.48 -4.88 15.05
C ARG A 50 13.18 -4.35 16.28
N LEU A 51 14.10 -3.42 16.07
CA LEU A 51 14.71 -2.68 17.17
C LEU A 51 13.63 -1.93 17.97
N ASN A 52 13.80 -1.90 19.26
CA ASN A 52 12.94 -1.09 20.12
C ASN A 52 13.33 0.38 19.95
N THR A 53 12.45 1.13 19.31
CA THR A 53 12.65 2.57 19.10
C THR A 53 11.75 3.43 19.98
N ASP A 54 11.09 2.85 20.98
CA ASP A 54 10.10 3.56 21.81
C ASP A 54 10.70 4.75 22.55
N LEU A 55 12.00 4.68 22.88
CA LEU A 55 12.74 5.76 23.52
C LEU A 55 13.72 6.48 22.58
N ALA A 56 13.70 6.16 21.29
CA ALA A 56 14.60 6.78 20.32
C ALA A 56 14.27 8.27 20.16
N GLY A 57 15.21 9.14 20.44
CA GLY A 57 15.04 10.58 20.36
C GLY A 57 14.44 11.25 21.59
N ASP A 58 14.07 10.50 22.64
CA ASP A 58 13.67 11.07 23.91
C ASP A 58 14.91 11.41 24.76
N THR A 59 15.23 12.69 24.84
CA THR A 59 16.37 13.20 25.61
C THR A 59 16.14 13.11 27.13
N ALA A 60 14.90 12.87 27.57
CA ALA A 60 14.55 12.68 28.98
C ALA A 60 14.61 11.21 29.41
N ALA A 61 14.73 10.27 28.46
CA ALA A 61 14.89 8.86 28.74
C ALA A 61 16.21 8.62 29.51
N ALA A 62 16.11 8.23 30.76
CA ALA A 62 17.28 7.93 31.58
C ALA A 62 17.92 6.62 31.10
N GLN A 63 19.27 6.58 31.09
CA GLN A 63 20.05 5.37 30.75
C GLN A 63 19.74 4.17 31.63
N SER A 64 19.05 4.38 32.78
CA SER A 64 18.61 3.33 33.68
C SER A 64 17.31 2.62 33.26
N THR A 65 16.61 3.10 32.22
CA THR A 65 15.41 2.45 31.69
C THR A 65 15.82 1.37 30.70
N SER A 66 16.16 0.17 31.19
CA SER A 66 16.46 -0.96 30.32
C SER A 66 15.17 -1.55 29.77
N GLY A 67 14.91 -1.32 28.51
CA GLY A 67 13.92 -2.05 27.74
C GLY A 67 14.60 -3.16 26.90
N PRO A 68 13.84 -4.14 26.40
CA PRO A 68 14.39 -5.12 25.48
C PRO A 68 14.90 -4.40 24.22
N GLU A 69 16.09 -4.77 23.76
CA GLU A 69 16.74 -4.18 22.58
C GLU A 69 15.92 -4.47 21.31
N GLU A 70 15.27 -5.63 21.28
CA GLU A 70 14.37 -6.03 20.19
C GLU A 70 12.96 -6.31 20.70
N ILE A 71 11.99 -5.93 19.91
CA ILE A 71 10.58 -6.26 20.12
C ILE A 71 10.06 -7.11 18.97
N VAL A 72 9.19 -8.07 19.30
CA VAL A 72 8.48 -8.86 18.29
C VAL A 72 7.07 -8.28 18.12
N VAL A 73 6.83 -7.71 16.94
CA VAL A 73 5.50 -7.25 16.55
C VAL A 73 4.80 -8.37 15.81
N ARG A 74 3.71 -8.87 16.35
CA ARG A 74 2.92 -9.94 15.76
C ARG A 74 1.45 -9.56 15.73
N THR A 75 0.82 -9.76 14.58
CA THR A 75 -0.63 -9.58 14.43
C THR A 75 -1.35 -10.68 15.25
N PRO A 76 -2.33 -10.30 16.10
CA PRO A 76 -3.21 -11.26 16.74
C PRO A 76 -3.92 -12.14 15.70
N TRP A 77 -3.99 -13.43 15.93
CA TRP A 77 -4.55 -14.37 14.95
C TRP A 77 -5.99 -14.03 14.51
N ARG A 78 -6.78 -13.42 15.39
CA ARG A 78 -8.16 -13.00 15.07
C ARG A 78 -8.25 -11.81 14.13
N GLU A 79 -7.16 -11.06 13.95
CA GLU A 79 -7.10 -9.87 13.10
C GLU A 79 -6.43 -10.15 11.75
N ILE A 80 -5.90 -11.36 11.56
CA ILE A 80 -5.15 -11.72 10.34
C ILE A 80 -6.06 -11.68 9.11
N ASP A 81 -7.27 -12.22 9.24
CA ASP A 81 -8.26 -12.23 8.15
C ASP A 81 -8.70 -10.81 7.80
N ASP A 82 -8.93 -9.96 8.80
CA ASP A 82 -9.34 -8.57 8.61
C ASP A 82 -8.27 -7.79 7.88
N ILE A 83 -7.00 -7.92 8.30
CA ILE A 83 -5.86 -7.25 7.65
C ILE A 83 -5.66 -7.75 6.23
N PHE A 84 -5.83 -9.05 5.99
CA PHE A 84 -5.74 -9.62 4.64
C PHE A 84 -6.82 -9.04 3.72
N HIS A 85 -8.08 -9.06 4.15
CA HIS A 85 -9.20 -8.56 3.35
C HIS A 85 -9.19 -7.04 3.20
N GLU A 86 -8.78 -6.29 4.23
CA GLU A 86 -8.51 -4.84 4.12
C GLU A 86 -7.47 -4.56 3.04
N SER A 87 -6.36 -5.29 3.06
CA SER A 87 -5.28 -5.13 2.10
C SER A 87 -5.72 -5.47 0.68
N ARG A 88 -6.49 -6.53 0.53
CA ARG A 88 -7.06 -6.95 -0.75
C ARG A 88 -8.02 -5.91 -1.32
N GLY A 89 -8.93 -5.39 -0.48
CA GLY A 89 -9.86 -4.32 -0.87
C GLY A 89 -9.15 -3.02 -1.23
N ALA A 90 -8.12 -2.64 -0.47
CA ALA A 90 -7.30 -1.47 -0.76
C ALA A 90 -6.54 -1.63 -2.09
N ALA A 91 -5.92 -2.78 -2.33
CA ALA A 91 -5.22 -3.09 -3.58
C ALA A 91 -6.17 -3.04 -4.79
N TRP A 92 -7.39 -3.61 -4.65
CA TRP A 92 -8.41 -3.52 -5.69
C TRP A 92 -8.80 -2.09 -6.02
N ALA A 93 -9.11 -1.28 -5.00
CA ALA A 93 -9.49 0.11 -5.18
C ALA A 93 -8.36 0.93 -5.81
N LEU A 94 -7.13 0.76 -5.33
CA LEU A 94 -5.95 1.44 -5.88
C LEU A 94 -5.71 1.07 -7.34
N THR A 95 -5.90 -0.19 -7.73
CA THR A 95 -5.81 -0.62 -9.13
C THR A 95 -6.75 0.20 -10.03
N GLN A 96 -8.02 0.40 -9.61
CA GLN A 96 -8.98 1.18 -10.39
C GLN A 96 -8.57 2.66 -10.48
N PHE A 97 -8.14 3.25 -9.36
CA PHE A 97 -7.67 4.64 -9.36
C PHE A 97 -6.40 4.85 -10.18
N LEU A 98 -5.46 3.92 -10.14
CA LEU A 98 -4.22 4.01 -10.93
C LEU A 98 -4.50 3.85 -12.43
N LYS A 99 -5.43 2.99 -12.83
CA LYS A 99 -5.88 2.89 -14.22
C LYS A 99 -6.55 4.17 -14.71
N ALA A 100 -7.37 4.81 -13.88
CA ALA A 100 -7.93 6.11 -14.19
C ALA A 100 -6.83 7.19 -14.29
N ALA A 101 -5.88 7.20 -13.36
CA ALA A 101 -4.74 8.13 -13.40
C ALA A 101 -3.85 7.92 -14.63
N GLU A 102 -3.68 6.70 -15.12
CA GLU A 102 -2.94 6.42 -16.37
C GLU A 102 -3.56 7.14 -17.56
N VAL A 103 -4.89 7.22 -17.60
CA VAL A 103 -5.62 7.92 -18.67
C VAL A 103 -5.56 9.44 -18.46
N ASP A 104 -5.95 9.90 -17.26
CA ASP A 104 -6.11 11.32 -16.96
C ASP A 104 -4.78 12.08 -16.95
N PHE A 105 -3.68 11.41 -16.60
CA PHE A 105 -2.33 11.98 -16.53
C PHE A 105 -1.38 11.45 -17.62
N SER A 106 -1.91 10.90 -18.73
CA SER A 106 -1.13 10.28 -19.78
C SER A 106 0.01 11.16 -20.30
N ASP A 107 -0.25 12.47 -20.54
CA ASP A 107 0.74 13.43 -21.00
C ASP A 107 1.85 13.69 -19.98
N VAL A 108 1.49 13.74 -18.70
CA VAL A 108 2.43 13.94 -17.59
C VAL A 108 3.32 12.71 -17.46
N LEU A 109 2.71 11.52 -17.46
CA LEU A 109 3.43 10.24 -17.37
C LEU A 109 4.40 10.04 -18.53
N ALA A 110 3.98 10.37 -19.75
CA ALA A 110 4.84 10.30 -20.95
C ALA A 110 6.04 11.27 -20.84
N LYS A 111 5.79 12.52 -20.45
CA LYS A 111 6.84 13.53 -20.27
C LYS A 111 7.85 13.17 -19.17
N LYS A 112 7.42 12.45 -18.15
CA LYS A 112 8.25 11.98 -17.03
C LYS A 112 8.82 10.58 -17.22
N ASN A 113 8.52 9.92 -18.33
CA ASN A 113 8.88 8.52 -18.61
C ASN A 113 8.41 7.54 -17.52
N ALA A 114 7.28 7.85 -16.87
CA ALA A 114 6.75 7.11 -15.70
C ALA A 114 5.63 6.11 -16.05
N THR A 115 5.23 6.01 -17.33
CA THR A 115 4.11 5.14 -17.75
C THR A 115 4.40 3.66 -17.45
N VAL A 116 5.63 3.21 -17.68
CA VAL A 116 6.03 1.81 -17.47
C VAL A 116 6.00 1.48 -15.98
N SER A 117 6.53 2.36 -15.12
CA SER A 117 6.51 2.19 -13.66
C SER A 117 5.07 2.13 -13.14
N LEU A 118 4.19 3.03 -13.60
CA LEU A 118 2.78 3.00 -13.20
C LEU A 118 2.08 1.69 -13.60
N ARG A 119 2.33 1.18 -14.81
CA ARG A 119 1.80 -0.10 -15.27
C ARG A 119 2.35 -1.28 -14.47
N GLN A 120 3.60 -1.21 -14.04
CA GLN A 120 4.19 -2.24 -13.16
C GLN A 120 3.47 -2.27 -11.81
N ILE A 121 3.21 -1.11 -11.21
CA ILE A 121 2.44 -1.00 -9.96
C ILE A 121 1.05 -1.64 -10.13
N ILE A 122 0.33 -1.27 -11.19
CA ILE A 122 -0.99 -1.84 -11.51
C ILE A 122 -0.92 -3.37 -11.60
N ARG A 123 0.07 -3.91 -12.30
CA ARG A 123 0.25 -5.36 -12.49
C ARG A 123 0.49 -6.10 -11.16
N GLU A 124 1.31 -5.53 -10.27
CA GLU A 124 1.56 -6.11 -8.94
C GLU A 124 0.29 -6.11 -8.09
N LEU A 125 -0.48 -5.02 -8.12
CA LEU A 125 -1.74 -4.93 -7.39
C LEU A 125 -2.83 -5.85 -7.97
N GLU A 126 -2.87 -6.06 -9.29
CA GLU A 126 -3.73 -7.05 -9.95
C GLU A 126 -3.37 -8.48 -9.52
N SER A 127 -2.08 -8.78 -9.43
CA SER A 127 -1.60 -10.09 -8.97
C SER A 127 -2.02 -10.37 -7.52
N ALA A 128 -2.11 -9.32 -6.68
CA ALA A 128 -2.65 -9.41 -5.33
C ALA A 128 -4.14 -9.79 -5.27
N GLN A 129 -4.87 -9.73 -6.41
CA GLN A 129 -6.27 -10.13 -6.51
C GLN A 129 -6.48 -11.59 -6.89
N ALA A 130 -5.42 -12.40 -7.00
CA ALA A 130 -5.53 -13.83 -7.30
C ALA A 130 -6.50 -14.53 -6.34
N THR A 131 -7.26 -15.49 -6.88
CA THR A 131 -8.28 -16.20 -6.09
C THR A 131 -7.63 -17.04 -4.99
N VAL A 132 -8.10 -16.87 -3.77
CA VAL A 132 -7.73 -17.73 -2.63
C VAL A 132 -8.65 -18.93 -2.62
N TRP A 133 -8.09 -20.12 -2.88
CA TRP A 133 -8.83 -21.39 -2.92
C TRP A 133 -8.88 -22.07 -1.54
N SER A 134 -8.97 -21.28 -0.49
CA SER A 134 -9.10 -21.77 0.88
C SER A 134 -10.29 -21.10 1.56
N PRO A 135 -11.08 -21.83 2.35
CA PRO A 135 -12.21 -21.25 3.09
C PRO A 135 -11.75 -20.30 4.22
N VAL A 136 -10.48 -20.37 4.59
CA VAL A 136 -9.85 -19.53 5.62
C VAL A 136 -8.52 -19.00 5.12
N ILE A 137 -8.08 -17.87 5.67
CA ILE A 137 -6.76 -17.32 5.39
C ILE A 137 -5.71 -18.11 6.15
N LEU A 138 -4.92 -18.89 5.40
CA LEU A 138 -3.83 -19.69 5.96
C LEU A 138 -2.62 -18.79 6.24
N ASN A 139 -2.08 -18.88 7.46
CA ASN A 139 -0.92 -18.11 7.91
C ASN A 139 0.10 -19.01 8.59
N GLY A 140 0.64 -19.94 7.80
CA GLY A 140 1.76 -20.76 8.22
C GLY A 140 3.03 -19.93 8.48
N SER A 141 4.07 -20.54 9.03
CA SER A 141 5.39 -19.89 9.12
C SER A 141 5.95 -19.69 7.71
N GLY A 142 6.77 -18.64 7.50
CA GLY A 142 7.30 -18.28 6.18
C GLY A 142 8.03 -19.42 5.44
N PHE A 143 8.55 -20.41 6.18
CA PHE A 143 9.25 -21.57 5.64
C PHE A 143 8.61 -22.90 6.09
N GLY A 144 7.35 -22.88 6.57
CA GLY A 144 6.62 -24.07 7.01
C GLY A 144 5.88 -24.78 5.89
N LEU A 145 5.22 -25.90 6.24
CA LEU A 145 4.45 -26.74 5.31
C LEU A 145 3.14 -26.06 4.82
N TRP A 146 2.59 -25.16 5.61
CA TRP A 146 1.34 -24.49 5.29
C TRP A 146 1.59 -23.20 4.53
N ALA A 147 0.73 -22.92 3.54
CA ALA A 147 0.74 -21.66 2.83
C ALA A 147 0.58 -20.47 3.79
N ASN A 148 1.16 -19.34 3.42
CA ASN A 148 0.95 -18.08 4.12
C ASN A 148 0.39 -17.04 3.14
N HIS A 149 -0.92 -16.87 3.15
CA HIS A 149 -1.61 -15.94 2.26
C HIS A 149 -1.24 -14.49 2.56
N SER A 150 -1.03 -14.14 3.84
CA SER A 150 -0.65 -12.78 4.23
C SER A 150 0.75 -12.41 3.74
N LEU A 151 1.72 -13.32 3.78
CA LEU A 151 3.06 -13.05 3.25
C LEU A 151 3.07 -12.95 1.72
N VAL A 152 2.27 -13.76 1.03
CA VAL A 152 2.11 -13.67 -0.43
C VAL A 152 1.52 -12.31 -0.80
N MET A 153 0.44 -11.90 -0.12
CA MET A 153 -0.16 -10.57 -0.30
C MET A 153 0.84 -9.45 0.00
N ALA A 154 1.58 -9.56 1.13
CA ALA A 154 2.61 -8.60 1.51
C ALA A 154 3.69 -8.45 0.43
N SER A 155 4.09 -9.55 -0.20
CA SER A 155 5.08 -9.55 -1.28
C SER A 155 4.61 -8.73 -2.49
N TYR A 156 3.36 -8.93 -2.95
CA TYR A 156 2.81 -8.14 -4.06
C TYR A 156 2.70 -6.66 -3.70
N ILE A 157 2.17 -6.34 -2.52
CA ILE A 157 2.02 -4.96 -2.05
C ILE A 157 3.39 -4.28 -1.88
N SER A 158 4.39 -4.99 -1.36
CA SER A 158 5.75 -4.47 -1.21
C SER A 158 6.41 -4.16 -2.55
N ARG A 159 6.23 -5.03 -3.57
CA ARG A 159 6.75 -4.77 -4.91
C ARG A 159 6.05 -3.59 -5.58
N ALA A 160 4.72 -3.48 -5.42
CA ALA A 160 3.99 -2.31 -5.89
C ALA A 160 4.49 -1.03 -5.23
N ASN A 161 4.77 -1.09 -3.92
CA ASN A 161 5.32 0.04 -3.17
C ASN A 161 6.74 0.42 -3.62
N ALA A 162 7.61 -0.56 -3.86
CA ALA A 162 8.97 -0.30 -4.36
C ALA A 162 8.95 0.40 -5.73
N ALA A 163 8.05 -0.02 -6.63
CA ALA A 163 7.90 0.60 -7.95
C ALA A 163 7.33 2.04 -7.92
N LEU A 164 6.83 2.52 -6.76
CA LEU A 164 6.41 3.93 -6.56
C LEU A 164 7.59 4.84 -6.22
N ILE A 165 8.66 4.29 -5.65
CA ILE A 165 9.82 5.04 -5.16
C ILE A 165 10.79 5.31 -6.32
N ASP A 166 10.83 4.42 -7.33
CA ASP A 166 11.67 4.54 -8.54
C ASP A 166 11.07 5.54 -9.54
#